data_9799e63a7205c3361e924c44b2cd70dc
#
_entry.id   9799e63a7205c3361e924c44b2cd70dc
#
_cell.length_a   1.000
_cell.length_b   1.000
_cell.length_c   1.000
_cell.angle_alpha   90.00
_cell.angle_beta   90.00
_cell.angle_gamma   90.00
#
_symmetry.space_group_name_H-M   'P 1'
#
loop_
_entity.id
_entity.type
_entity.pdbx_description
1 polymer ?
#
loop_
_entity_poly.entity_id
_entity_poly.type
_entity_poly.pdbx_seq_one_letter_code
_entity_poly.pdbx_strand_id
1 'polypeptide(L)'
;MKKLIAIISLAIICSCSPVEEKTKETQMHADHSQTLDKGAHQPKSKSPKQMTMTTIEGNHIHIEYHSPSMRGRKIFGGLVAYNEVWVTGAHNATSISFTKDLEISGKKIEAGKYALFTIPDQKEWTVIINKNWEQHLADDYKQEEDILRFKVIPTIVDTPQESLTYKIENLDDLEGELAISWENLAIKFIIKNI
;
A
#
# COMPACT_ATOMS: atom_id res chain seq x y z
N MET A 1 52.40 -30.31 31.96
CA MET A 1 51.74 -31.40 32.70
C MET A 1 50.45 -31.69 31.93
N LYS A 2 50.48 -32.57 30.95
CA LYS A 2 50.19 -34.00 30.91
C LYS A 2 48.90 -34.39 31.65
N LYS A 3 47.87 -34.76 30.87
CA LYS A 3 47.04 -35.99 30.93
C LYS A 3 45.81 -35.70 30.03
N LEU A 4 45.59 -36.27 28.94
CA LEU A 4 45.47 -37.62 28.39
C LEU A 4 44.15 -38.36 28.79
N ILE A 5 43.37 -38.73 27.75
CA ILE A 5 42.55 -39.94 27.54
C ILE A 5 41.14 -39.88 28.18
N ALA A 6 40.01 -40.16 27.45
CA ALA A 6 39.69 -41.45 26.86
C ALA A 6 38.55 -41.34 25.81
N ILE A 7 38.74 -42.10 24.76
CA ILE A 7 37.81 -42.52 23.72
C ILE A 7 36.91 -43.63 24.30
N ILE A 8 35.60 -43.59 24.06
CA ILE A 8 34.78 -44.81 24.04
C ILE A 8 33.89 -44.75 22.79
N SER A 9 34.28 -45.58 21.84
CA SER A 9 33.43 -46.06 20.73
C SER A 9 32.50 -47.14 21.26
N LEU A 10 31.24 -47.12 20.83
CA LEU A 10 30.47 -48.35 20.77
C LEU A 10 29.56 -48.32 19.55
N ALA A 11 29.81 -49.24 18.67
CA ALA A 11 29.12 -49.54 17.42
C ALA A 11 28.02 -50.60 17.63
N ILE A 12 27.22 -50.77 16.53
CA ILE A 12 26.46 -51.98 16.18
C ILE A 12 25.02 -51.95 16.76
N ILE A 13 23.92 -52.13 15.98
CA ILE A 13 23.64 -53.26 15.07
C ILE A 13 22.66 -52.83 13.96
N CYS A 14 22.94 -53.35 12.81
CA CYS A 14 22.11 -53.52 11.62
C CYS A 14 20.97 -54.52 11.88
N SER A 15 19.76 -54.25 11.38
CA SER A 15 18.79 -55.32 11.13
C SER A 15 18.04 -54.99 9.81
N CYS A 16 18.47 -55.68 8.78
CA CYS A 16 17.71 -55.90 7.55
C CYS A 16 16.76 -57.06 7.75
N SER A 17 15.56 -57.00 7.19
CA SER A 17 14.92 -58.16 6.48
C SER A 17 13.62 -57.75 5.80
N PRO A 18 13.10 -58.53 4.82
CA PRO A 18 12.81 -58.01 3.48
C PRO A 18 11.36 -58.17 3.03
N VAL A 19 11.05 -57.46 1.95
CA VAL A 19 10.16 -57.79 0.77
C VAL A 19 8.99 -58.76 0.99
N GLU A 20 7.80 -58.34 0.70
CA GLU A 20 6.85 -59.10 -0.11
C GLU A 20 6.02 -58.21 -1.07
N GLU A 21 6.23 -58.44 -2.33
CA GLU A 21 5.52 -58.00 -3.48
C GLU A 21 4.19 -58.78 -3.63
N LYS A 22 3.06 -58.09 -3.73
CA LYS A 22 1.86 -58.69 -4.35
C LYS A 22 1.12 -57.66 -5.23
N THR A 23 1.42 -57.82 -6.51
CA THR A 23 0.58 -57.41 -7.62
C THR A 23 -0.83 -57.98 -7.49
N LYS A 24 -1.85 -57.15 -7.66
CA LYS A 24 -3.11 -57.50 -8.33
C LYS A 24 -3.74 -56.31 -9.00
N GLU A 25 -3.89 -56.49 -10.29
CA GLU A 25 -4.65 -55.68 -11.24
C GLU A 25 -6.15 -55.59 -10.92
N THR A 26 -6.73 -54.53 -11.51
CA THR A 26 -8.05 -54.44 -12.12
C THR A 26 -9.19 -53.99 -11.17
N GLN A 27 -9.70 -52.78 -11.30
CA GLN A 27 -10.88 -52.45 -12.10
C GLN A 27 -11.18 -50.96 -12.11
N MET A 28 -11.45 -50.44 -13.31
CA MET A 28 -12.04 -49.13 -13.54
C MET A 28 -13.45 -49.05 -12.95
N HIS A 29 -13.68 -48.00 -12.14
CA HIS A 29 -15.00 -47.40 -12.07
C HIS A 29 -14.80 -45.87 -12.11
N ALA A 30 -15.23 -45.30 -13.22
CA ALA A 30 -15.38 -43.85 -13.33
C ALA A 30 -16.54 -43.44 -12.41
N ASP A 31 -16.18 -42.75 -11.33
CA ASP A 31 -17.17 -41.96 -10.57
C ASP A 31 -16.84 -40.49 -10.77
N HIS A 32 -17.76 -39.84 -11.43
CA HIS A 32 -17.75 -38.45 -11.83
C HIS A 32 -18.18 -37.61 -10.62
N SER A 33 -17.29 -37.53 -9.62
CA SER A 33 -17.47 -36.60 -8.50
C SER A 33 -17.12 -35.20 -8.97
N GLN A 34 -18.11 -34.46 -9.39
CA GLN A 34 -18.04 -33.00 -9.51
C GLN A 34 -17.73 -32.43 -8.13
N THR A 35 -16.47 -32.17 -7.84
CA THR A 35 -16.12 -31.25 -6.76
C THR A 35 -16.56 -29.87 -7.18
N LEU A 36 -17.74 -29.48 -6.67
CA LEU A 36 -18.14 -28.07 -6.64
C LEU A 36 -17.05 -27.31 -5.92
N ASP A 37 -16.26 -26.59 -6.70
CA ASP A 37 -15.35 -25.56 -6.21
C ASP A 37 -16.20 -24.53 -5.45
N LYS A 38 -16.28 -24.72 -4.14
CA LYS A 38 -16.78 -23.68 -3.24
C LYS A 38 -15.74 -22.58 -3.27
N GLY A 39 -15.85 -21.68 -4.24
CA GLY A 39 -15.12 -20.45 -4.27
C GLY A 39 -15.16 -19.82 -2.87
N ALA A 40 -14.06 -19.91 -2.15
CA ALA A 40 -13.91 -19.32 -0.84
C ALA A 40 -14.16 -17.82 -1.02
N HIS A 41 -15.31 -17.36 -0.57
CA HIS A 41 -15.68 -15.96 -0.55
C HIS A 41 -14.76 -15.28 0.48
N GLN A 42 -13.56 -14.89 0.06
CA GLN A 42 -12.69 -14.06 0.90
C GLN A 42 -13.46 -12.77 1.22
N PRO A 43 -13.62 -12.41 2.49
CA PRO A 43 -14.30 -11.17 2.84
C PRO A 43 -13.59 -10.00 2.17
N LYS A 44 -14.32 -9.25 1.35
CA LYS A 44 -13.78 -8.06 0.68
C LYS A 44 -13.16 -7.14 1.73
N SER A 45 -11.90 -6.74 1.51
CA SER A 45 -11.20 -5.78 2.38
C SER A 45 -12.10 -4.56 2.62
N LYS A 46 -12.11 -4.11 3.87
CA LYS A 46 -12.85 -2.89 4.26
C LYS A 46 -12.23 -1.62 3.70
N SER A 47 -10.98 -1.69 3.26
CA SER A 47 -10.21 -0.63 2.62
C SER A 47 -9.46 -1.26 1.45
N PRO A 48 -10.11 -1.45 0.29
CA PRO A 48 -9.48 -2.11 -0.86
C PRO A 48 -8.30 -1.29 -1.36
N LYS A 49 -7.27 -1.98 -1.87
CA LYS A 49 -6.18 -1.33 -2.58
C LYS A 49 -6.72 -0.75 -3.89
N GLN A 50 -6.35 0.49 -4.16
CA GLN A 50 -6.69 1.24 -5.35
C GLN A 50 -5.43 1.83 -5.97
N MET A 51 -5.53 2.19 -7.23
CA MET A 51 -4.50 2.91 -7.96
C MET A 51 -5.15 3.93 -8.89
N THR A 52 -4.57 5.12 -8.92
CA THR A 52 -4.82 6.10 -9.98
C THR A 52 -3.51 6.42 -10.69
N MET A 53 -3.59 6.68 -11.99
CA MET A 53 -2.42 6.97 -12.80
C MET A 53 -2.73 7.96 -13.91
N THR A 54 -1.70 8.66 -14.35
CA THR A 54 -1.73 9.48 -15.55
C THR A 54 -0.36 9.51 -16.22
N THR A 55 -0.30 10.06 -17.41
CA THR A 55 0.95 10.37 -18.12
C THR A 55 0.94 11.84 -18.49
N ILE A 56 1.95 12.59 -18.04
CA ILE A 56 2.17 14.01 -18.38
C ILE A 56 3.50 14.08 -19.14
N GLU A 57 3.44 14.38 -20.44
CA GLU A 57 4.60 14.42 -21.34
C GLU A 57 5.56 13.23 -21.18
N GLY A 58 5.01 12.00 -21.20
CA GLY A 58 5.76 10.76 -21.06
C GLY A 58 6.34 10.50 -19.65
N ASN A 59 5.97 11.31 -18.66
CA ASN A 59 6.19 11.01 -17.25
C ASN A 59 5.01 10.19 -16.73
N HIS A 60 5.24 8.93 -16.36
CA HIS A 60 4.20 8.08 -15.81
C HIS A 60 4.10 8.31 -14.31
N ILE A 61 2.94 8.77 -13.86
CA ILE A 61 2.65 9.08 -12.47
C ILE A 61 1.64 8.07 -11.95
N HIS A 62 1.97 7.37 -10.85
CA HIS A 62 1.11 6.38 -10.22
C HIS A 62 0.93 6.72 -8.75
N ILE A 63 -0.29 6.60 -8.25
CA ILE A 63 -0.62 6.68 -6.82
C ILE A 63 -1.29 5.39 -6.41
N GLU A 64 -0.67 4.67 -5.48
CA GLU A 64 -1.23 3.47 -4.87
C GLU A 64 -1.68 3.77 -3.45
N TYR A 65 -2.90 3.43 -3.10
CA TYR A 65 -3.49 3.70 -1.79
C TYR A 65 -4.50 2.64 -1.38
N HIS A 66 -4.84 2.60 -0.12
CA HIS A 66 -6.01 1.85 0.36
C HIS A 66 -7.15 2.83 0.59
N SER A 67 -8.32 2.51 0.04
CA SER A 67 -9.51 3.37 0.03
C SER A 67 -10.50 2.97 1.13
N PRO A 68 -10.40 3.56 2.35
CA PRO A 68 -11.39 3.34 3.39
C PRO A 68 -12.70 4.04 3.05
N SER A 69 -13.83 3.49 3.56
CA SER A 69 -15.16 4.07 3.43
C SER A 69 -15.64 4.69 4.73
N MET A 70 -16.49 5.71 4.65
CA MET A 70 -17.09 6.41 5.80
C MET A 70 -17.92 5.47 6.69
N ARG A 71 -18.82 4.72 6.09
CA ARG A 71 -19.76 3.83 6.81
C ARG A 71 -20.49 4.56 7.91
N GLY A 72 -21.00 5.75 7.63
CA GLY A 72 -21.71 6.59 8.57
C GLY A 72 -20.87 7.21 9.70
N ARG A 73 -19.53 7.09 9.64
CA ARG A 73 -18.63 7.70 10.63
C ARG A 73 -18.27 9.12 10.21
N LYS A 74 -18.06 9.98 11.19
CA LYS A 74 -17.36 11.25 10.97
C LYS A 74 -15.90 10.95 10.67
N ILE A 75 -15.36 11.53 9.61
CA ILE A 75 -13.98 11.28 9.19
C ILE A 75 -13.04 12.29 9.84
N PHE A 76 -13.04 13.54 9.39
CA PHE A 76 -12.09 14.53 9.89
C PHE A 76 -12.49 15.07 11.26
N GLY A 77 -11.57 14.96 12.22
CA GLY A 77 -11.84 15.22 13.66
C GLY A 77 -12.65 14.10 14.33
N GLY A 78 -12.72 12.92 13.69
CA GLY A 78 -13.30 11.69 14.22
C GLY A 78 -12.36 10.51 13.97
N LEU A 79 -12.50 9.82 12.82
CA LEU A 79 -11.62 8.70 12.46
C LEU A 79 -10.18 9.17 12.16
N VAL A 80 -10.04 10.30 11.52
CA VAL A 80 -8.76 10.96 11.21
C VAL A 80 -8.62 12.16 12.14
N ALA A 81 -7.62 12.12 13.00
CA ALA A 81 -7.34 13.19 13.94
C ALA A 81 -6.82 14.45 13.22
N TYR A 82 -7.15 15.61 13.74
CA TYR A 82 -6.54 16.85 13.29
C TYR A 82 -5.15 17.02 13.90
N ASN A 83 -4.26 17.69 13.17
CA ASN A 83 -2.90 18.02 13.56
C ASN A 83 -1.98 16.80 13.80
N GLU A 84 -2.36 15.65 13.29
CA GLU A 84 -1.56 14.43 13.33
C GLU A 84 -1.20 13.96 11.91
N VAL A 85 -0.04 13.31 11.78
CA VAL A 85 0.37 12.73 10.50
C VAL A 85 -0.55 11.56 10.17
N TRP A 86 -1.19 11.63 9.03
CA TRP A 86 -2.06 10.60 8.52
C TRP A 86 -1.49 10.01 7.23
N VAL A 87 -1.52 8.70 7.13
CA VAL A 87 -1.11 7.90 5.95
C VAL A 87 -1.86 8.27 4.67
N THR A 88 -2.86 9.14 4.77
CA THR A 88 -3.77 9.57 3.70
C THR A 88 -4.39 8.39 2.95
N GLY A 89 -4.75 7.39 3.75
CA GLY A 89 -5.24 6.10 3.33
C GLY A 89 -5.57 5.21 4.51
N ALA A 90 -5.33 3.91 4.31
CA ALA A 90 -5.40 2.87 5.34
C ALA A 90 -4.33 1.80 5.09
N HIS A 91 -3.98 1.02 6.10
CA HIS A 91 -2.97 -0.04 6.03
C HIS A 91 -1.58 0.53 5.68
N ASN A 92 -1.04 0.24 4.50
CA ASN A 92 0.26 0.74 4.08
C ASN A 92 0.20 2.22 3.72
N ALA A 93 1.34 2.90 3.81
CA ALA A 93 1.47 4.27 3.37
C ALA A 93 1.00 4.43 1.92
N THR A 94 0.23 5.48 1.66
CA THR A 94 -0.08 5.88 0.30
C THR A 94 1.22 6.25 -0.40
N SER A 95 1.44 5.70 -1.59
CA SER A 95 2.66 5.98 -2.34
C SER A 95 2.36 6.71 -3.64
N ILE A 96 3.25 7.64 -3.99
CA ILE A 96 3.30 8.31 -5.28
C ILE A 96 4.63 7.94 -5.96
N SER A 97 4.58 7.54 -7.23
CA SER A 97 5.76 7.27 -8.03
C SER A 97 5.67 7.96 -9.40
N PHE A 98 6.82 8.34 -9.92
CA PHE A 98 6.94 8.99 -11.23
C PHE A 98 8.28 8.66 -11.89
N THR A 99 8.27 8.61 -13.23
CA THR A 99 9.40 8.13 -14.04
C THR A 99 10.37 9.21 -14.47
N LYS A 100 9.98 10.49 -14.36
CA LYS A 100 10.84 11.67 -14.61
C LYS A 100 10.71 12.62 -13.42
N ASP A 101 11.63 13.55 -13.29
CA ASP A 101 11.58 14.58 -12.24
C ASP A 101 10.30 15.41 -12.33
N LEU A 102 9.79 15.82 -11.19
CA LEU A 102 8.61 16.66 -11.06
C LEU A 102 8.90 17.92 -10.27
N GLU A 103 8.08 18.93 -10.46
CA GLU A 103 7.94 20.05 -9.55
C GLU A 103 6.59 19.97 -8.82
N ILE A 104 6.60 20.07 -7.51
CA ILE A 104 5.41 20.19 -6.65
C ILE A 104 5.63 21.37 -5.73
N SER A 105 4.69 22.33 -5.72
CA SER A 105 4.77 23.54 -4.88
C SER A 105 6.12 24.30 -5.01
N GLY A 106 6.64 24.42 -6.25
CA GLY A 106 7.90 25.11 -6.54
C GLY A 106 9.16 24.34 -6.18
N LYS A 107 9.06 23.09 -5.73
CA LYS A 107 10.20 22.24 -5.39
C LYS A 107 10.35 21.09 -6.37
N LYS A 108 11.54 20.96 -6.95
CA LYS A 108 11.92 19.81 -7.75
C LYS A 108 12.02 18.55 -6.87
N ILE A 109 11.45 17.45 -7.34
CA ILE A 109 11.53 16.11 -6.74
C ILE A 109 12.05 15.17 -7.83
N GLU A 110 13.08 14.43 -7.53
CA GLU A 110 13.68 13.46 -8.45
C GLU A 110 12.75 12.29 -8.73
N ALA A 111 12.86 11.71 -9.94
CA ALA A 111 12.14 10.49 -10.29
C ALA A 111 12.31 9.40 -9.22
N GLY A 112 11.21 8.73 -8.88
CA GLY A 112 11.26 7.74 -7.80
C GLY A 112 9.88 7.37 -7.26
N LYS A 113 9.89 6.68 -6.11
CA LYS A 113 8.70 6.32 -5.34
C LYS A 113 8.82 6.89 -3.93
N TYR A 114 7.75 7.49 -3.44
CA TYR A 114 7.69 8.23 -2.18
C TYR A 114 6.39 7.94 -1.46
N ALA A 115 6.37 8.11 -0.14
CA ALA A 115 5.14 8.17 0.62
C ALA A 115 4.47 9.54 0.47
N LEU A 116 3.14 9.55 0.45
CA LEU A 116 2.32 10.75 0.53
C LEU A 116 1.55 10.70 1.84
N PHE A 117 1.89 11.60 2.75
CA PHE A 117 1.17 11.83 4.00
C PHE A 117 0.48 13.18 3.99
N THR A 118 -0.50 13.33 4.87
CA THR A 118 -1.08 14.64 5.17
C THR A 118 -1.17 14.84 6.67
N ILE A 119 -1.22 16.10 7.09
CA ILE A 119 -1.64 16.50 8.43
C ILE A 119 -2.91 17.32 8.23
N PRO A 120 -4.09 16.72 8.40
CA PRO A 120 -5.35 17.46 8.30
C PRO A 120 -5.50 18.49 9.39
N ASP A 121 -6.09 19.63 9.05
CA ASP A 121 -6.56 20.66 10.00
C ASP A 121 -7.86 21.27 9.46
N GLN A 122 -8.56 22.03 10.27
CA GLN A 122 -9.84 22.63 9.88
C GLN A 122 -9.72 23.73 8.83
N LYS A 123 -8.56 24.39 8.76
CA LYS A 123 -8.32 25.55 7.89
C LYS A 123 -7.34 25.25 6.77
N GLU A 124 -6.28 24.50 7.06
CA GLU A 124 -5.17 24.33 6.16
C GLU A 124 -4.46 22.98 6.42
N TRP A 125 -4.40 22.15 5.41
CA TRP A 125 -3.70 20.87 5.51
C TRP A 125 -2.24 21.00 5.14
N THR A 126 -1.38 20.20 5.78
CA THR A 126 0.00 19.99 5.31
C THR A 126 0.02 18.75 4.45
N VAL A 127 0.54 18.84 3.23
CA VAL A 127 0.88 17.70 2.37
C VAL A 127 2.37 17.43 2.52
N ILE A 128 2.74 16.15 2.59
CA ILE A 128 4.10 15.70 2.85
C ILE A 128 4.47 14.66 1.79
N ILE A 129 5.64 14.83 1.17
CA ILE A 129 6.30 13.81 0.37
C ILE A 129 7.51 13.32 1.17
N ASN A 130 7.54 12.02 1.49
CA ASN A 130 8.53 11.41 2.38
C ASN A 130 9.24 10.25 1.69
N LYS A 131 10.50 10.01 2.01
CA LYS A 131 11.32 8.94 1.41
C LYS A 131 10.86 7.54 1.79
N ASN A 132 10.37 7.36 3.02
CA ASN A 132 9.99 6.05 3.54
C ASN A 132 8.56 5.69 3.12
N TRP A 133 8.41 5.06 1.97
CA TRP A 133 7.12 4.61 1.46
C TRP A 133 6.76 3.18 1.86
N GLU A 134 7.74 2.39 2.35
CA GLU A 134 7.56 1.00 2.79
C GLU A 134 7.24 0.94 4.28
N GLN A 135 6.09 1.50 4.69
CA GLN A 135 5.68 1.47 6.09
C GLN A 135 4.18 1.20 6.25
N HIS A 136 3.83 0.65 7.41
CA HIS A 136 2.44 0.45 7.82
C HIS A 136 1.93 1.71 8.53
N LEU A 137 0.83 2.27 8.05
CA LEU A 137 0.30 3.54 8.53
C LEU A 137 1.39 4.64 8.55
N ALA A 138 1.50 5.40 9.62
CA ALA A 138 2.55 6.37 9.87
C ALA A 138 3.44 5.94 11.06
N ASP A 139 3.51 4.61 11.34
CA ASP A 139 4.17 4.09 12.54
C ASP A 139 5.68 4.36 12.53
N ASP A 140 6.30 4.31 11.34
CA ASP A 140 7.72 4.56 11.15
C ASP A 140 8.01 5.94 10.51
N TYR A 141 7.00 6.85 10.55
CA TYR A 141 7.18 8.18 9.99
C TYR A 141 8.26 8.97 10.74
N LYS A 142 9.17 9.57 9.97
CA LYS A 142 10.21 10.46 10.45
C LYS A 142 10.24 11.74 9.63
N GLN A 143 10.14 12.87 10.30
CA GLN A 143 10.11 14.17 9.64
C GLN A 143 11.43 14.51 8.93
N GLU A 144 12.56 14.01 9.41
CA GLU A 144 13.87 14.16 8.77
C GLU A 144 13.98 13.46 7.39
N GLU A 145 13.03 12.56 7.08
CA GLU A 145 12.92 11.90 5.78
C GLU A 145 11.97 12.64 4.83
N ASP A 146 11.39 13.77 5.26
CA ASP A 146 10.54 14.58 4.40
C ASP A 146 11.35 15.29 3.32
N ILE A 147 10.97 15.03 2.07
CA ILE A 147 11.54 15.73 0.92
C ILE A 147 10.85 17.07 0.73
N LEU A 148 9.53 17.10 0.93
CA LEU A 148 8.71 18.29 0.73
C LEU A 148 7.58 18.31 1.77
N ARG A 149 7.33 19.51 2.30
CA ARG A 149 6.11 19.84 3.07
C ARG A 149 5.55 21.16 2.54
N PHE A 150 4.28 21.19 2.26
CA PHE A 150 3.60 22.41 1.80
C PHE A 150 2.14 22.45 2.29
N LYS A 151 1.55 23.61 2.20
CA LYS A 151 0.21 23.86 2.70
C LYS A 151 -0.80 23.91 1.58
N VAL A 152 -1.98 23.36 1.84
CA VAL A 152 -3.14 23.40 0.94
C VAL A 152 -4.40 23.72 1.74
N ILE A 153 -5.30 24.48 1.16
CA ILE A 153 -6.58 24.82 1.78
C ILE A 153 -7.61 23.76 1.33
N PRO A 154 -8.23 23.02 2.28
CA PRO A 154 -9.28 22.09 1.92
C PRO A 154 -10.52 22.85 1.43
N THR A 155 -11.19 22.29 0.44
CA THR A 155 -12.44 22.80 -0.11
C THR A 155 -13.59 21.86 0.21
N ILE A 156 -14.79 22.41 0.43
CA ILE A 156 -16.01 21.62 0.58
C ILE A 156 -16.46 21.17 -0.82
N VAL A 157 -16.78 19.88 -0.95
CA VAL A 157 -17.36 19.33 -2.18
C VAL A 157 -18.87 19.18 -2.02
N ASP A 158 -19.63 19.48 -3.10
CA ASP A 158 -21.09 19.44 -3.11
C ASP A 158 -21.65 18.04 -2.90
N THR A 159 -20.93 17.02 -3.39
CA THR A 159 -21.32 15.62 -3.25
C THR A 159 -20.31 14.90 -2.38
N PRO A 160 -20.69 14.48 -1.16
CA PRO A 160 -19.82 13.75 -0.28
C PRO A 160 -19.29 12.45 -0.91
N GLN A 161 -18.01 12.18 -0.69
CA GLN A 161 -17.34 10.97 -1.14
C GLN A 161 -17.40 9.89 -0.04
N GLU A 162 -18.12 8.80 -0.28
CA GLU A 162 -18.22 7.69 0.67
C GLU A 162 -16.87 7.03 0.96
N SER A 163 -16.02 6.93 -0.07
CA SER A 163 -14.69 6.32 0.03
C SER A 163 -13.61 7.33 -0.34
N LEU A 164 -12.46 7.24 0.36
CA LEU A 164 -11.28 8.03 0.00
C LEU A 164 -10.92 7.80 -1.46
N THR A 165 -10.80 8.88 -2.22
CA THR A 165 -10.57 8.85 -3.66
C THR A 165 -9.42 9.79 -4.03
N TYR A 166 -8.51 9.27 -4.86
CA TYR A 166 -7.48 10.04 -5.54
C TYR A 166 -7.83 10.17 -7.00
N LYS A 167 -7.62 11.35 -7.55
CA LYS A 167 -7.80 11.64 -8.98
C LYS A 167 -6.65 12.50 -9.47
N ILE A 168 -6.13 12.21 -10.66
CA ILE A 168 -5.16 13.05 -11.34
C ILE A 168 -5.78 13.42 -12.68
N GLU A 169 -5.90 14.73 -12.95
CA GLU A 169 -6.38 15.28 -14.21
C GLU A 169 -5.27 16.08 -14.86
N ASN A 170 -4.99 15.81 -16.13
CA ASN A 170 -4.06 16.65 -16.89
C ASN A 170 -4.74 17.99 -17.16
N LEU A 171 -4.09 19.07 -16.80
CA LEU A 171 -4.55 20.43 -17.06
C LEU A 171 -4.06 20.91 -18.44
N ASP A 172 -2.82 20.55 -18.78
CA ASP A 172 -2.19 20.79 -20.07
C ASP A 172 -1.11 19.72 -20.32
N ASP A 173 -0.19 20.00 -21.27
CA ASP A 173 0.87 19.06 -21.66
C ASP A 173 1.93 18.84 -20.55
N LEU A 174 2.10 19.79 -19.62
CA LEU A 174 3.14 19.77 -18.59
C LEU A 174 2.61 19.66 -17.17
N GLU A 175 1.33 19.97 -16.95
CA GLU A 175 0.76 20.07 -15.61
C GLU A 175 -0.43 19.13 -15.41
N GLY A 176 -0.54 18.58 -14.21
CA GLY A 176 -1.71 17.84 -13.74
C GLY A 176 -2.14 18.32 -12.37
N GLU A 177 -3.42 18.25 -12.08
CA GLU A 177 -3.99 18.47 -10.76
C GLU A 177 -4.22 17.14 -10.07
N LEU A 178 -3.60 16.96 -8.90
CA LEU A 178 -3.89 15.85 -8.01
C LEU A 178 -4.94 16.29 -6.99
N ALA A 179 -6.08 15.59 -6.96
CA ALA A 179 -7.16 15.77 -6.01
C ALA A 179 -7.28 14.58 -5.07
N ILE A 180 -7.44 14.83 -3.78
CA ILE A 180 -7.69 13.84 -2.73
C ILE A 180 -9.01 14.22 -2.07
N SER A 181 -10.02 13.34 -2.12
CA SER A 181 -11.37 13.63 -1.66
C SER A 181 -11.88 12.54 -0.74
N TRP A 182 -12.47 12.93 0.38
CA TRP A 182 -13.19 12.03 1.29
C TRP A 182 -14.20 12.82 2.12
N GLU A 183 -15.32 12.19 2.49
CA GLU A 183 -16.43 12.86 3.17
C GLU A 183 -16.89 14.06 2.32
N ASN A 184 -16.91 15.24 2.87
CA ASN A 184 -17.28 16.49 2.20
C ASN A 184 -16.09 17.41 1.91
N LEU A 185 -14.85 16.91 2.05
CA LEU A 185 -13.63 17.70 1.83
C LEU A 185 -12.80 17.17 0.68
N ALA A 186 -12.16 18.07 -0.03
CA ALA A 186 -11.12 17.77 -0.99
C ALA A 186 -9.94 18.72 -0.80
N ILE A 187 -8.72 18.20 -0.99
CA ILE A 187 -7.52 19.01 -1.20
C ILE A 187 -7.02 18.79 -2.63
N LYS A 188 -6.40 19.80 -3.21
CA LYS A 188 -5.89 19.79 -4.58
C LYS A 188 -4.55 20.48 -4.66
N PHE A 189 -3.66 19.99 -5.50
CA PHE A 189 -2.39 20.63 -5.80
C PHE A 189 -1.85 20.22 -7.16
N ILE A 190 -0.98 21.08 -7.70
CA ILE A 190 -0.41 20.89 -9.04
C ILE A 190 0.84 20.03 -8.97
N ILE A 191 0.95 19.14 -9.94
CA ILE A 191 2.15 18.36 -10.27
C ILE A 191 2.60 18.84 -11.66
N LYS A 192 3.84 19.30 -11.77
CA LYS A 192 4.39 19.81 -13.02
C LYS A 192 5.56 18.93 -13.48
N ASN A 193 5.53 18.52 -14.74
CA ASN A 193 6.65 17.83 -15.37
C ASN A 193 7.74 18.85 -15.75
N ILE A 194 9.03 18.52 -15.51
CA ILE A 194 10.18 19.43 -15.75
C ILE A 194 11.30 18.72 -16.47
#